data_61903ec453abb6f7d880ef5440afdde3
#
_entry.id   61903ec453abb6f7d880ef5440afdde3
#
_cell.length_a   1.000
_cell.length_b   1.000
_cell.length_c   1.000
_cell.angle_alpha   90.00
_cell.angle_beta   90.00
_cell.angle_gamma   90.00
#
_symmetry.space_group_name_H-M   'P 1'
#
loop_
_entity.id
_entity.type
_entity.pdbx_description
1 polymer ?
#
loop_
_entity_poly.entity_id
_entity_poly.type
_entity_poly.pdbx_seq_one_letter_code
_entity_poly.pdbx_strand_id
1 'polypeptide(L)'
;MNMNSQSNSPTPPPAGLVAGTPSALAEADAADFVTTSTSPSGTSHIRSFVHRRAHITPGQKEALERLLPLWSLPYRNAQLDFGKVFGRQAPTVLEIGFGMGETTQKIAQARPEDNFLGVEVFNAGVGALLKRIDESGPSNIRIIQHDAVEVARDMIAPDSLAGVHIYFPDPWPKKRHHKRRLIQPAFIALLASRIKPGGYIHCATDWENYAEQMLEVLSGEPSLVNTADGYAPRPDFRPQTKFETRGLRLGHGVWDLIFTRK
;
A
#
# COMPACT_ATOMS: atom_id res chain seq x y z
N MET A 1 19.61 25.17 38.11
CA MET A 1 19.33 23.85 37.57
C MET A 1 18.75 24.05 36.17
N ASN A 2 19.59 23.96 35.17
CA ASN A 2 19.20 24.16 33.77
C ASN A 2 18.75 22.80 33.18
N MET A 3 17.48 22.67 32.84
CA MET A 3 16.99 21.56 32.05
C MET A 3 17.10 21.91 30.57
N ASN A 4 18.02 21.23 29.89
CA ASN A 4 18.26 21.36 28.47
C ASN A 4 17.23 20.47 27.76
N SER A 5 16.20 21.06 27.12
CA SER A 5 15.27 20.38 26.22
C SER A 5 15.94 20.22 24.86
N GLN A 6 16.50 19.05 24.59
CA GLN A 6 16.97 18.69 23.26
C GLN A 6 15.76 18.38 22.37
N SER A 7 15.54 19.20 21.37
CA SER A 7 14.61 18.96 20.27
C SER A 7 15.15 17.82 19.40
N ASN A 8 14.48 16.68 19.41
CA ASN A 8 14.80 15.54 18.56
C ASN A 8 14.22 15.82 17.16
N SER A 9 15.01 16.42 16.29
CA SER A 9 14.68 16.56 14.87
C SER A 9 14.87 15.18 14.18
N PRO A 10 13.95 14.72 13.33
CA PRO A 10 14.09 13.46 12.62
C PRO A 10 15.30 13.51 11.69
N THR A 11 16.16 12.53 11.81
CA THR A 11 17.34 12.35 10.95
C THR A 11 16.88 12.13 9.51
N PRO A 12 17.33 12.90 8.53
CA PRO A 12 17.05 12.65 7.12
C PRO A 12 17.63 11.29 6.72
N PRO A 13 17.09 10.63 5.69
CA PRO A 13 17.64 9.38 5.17
C PRO A 13 19.12 9.56 4.84
N PRO A 14 19.97 8.52 5.03
CA PRO A 14 21.39 8.63 4.87
C PRO A 14 21.74 9.21 3.49
N ALA A 15 22.65 10.16 3.44
CA ALA A 15 23.14 10.90 2.27
C ALA A 15 23.91 10.02 1.27
N GLY A 16 23.32 8.92 0.87
CA GLY A 16 23.82 7.96 -0.12
C GLY A 16 22.81 7.72 -1.25
N LEU A 17 21.60 8.24 -1.18
CA LEU A 17 20.76 8.43 -2.33
C LEU A 17 21.31 9.62 -3.09
N VAL A 18 22.29 9.37 -3.97
CA VAL A 18 22.71 10.32 -4.97
C VAL A 18 21.45 10.63 -5.78
N ALA A 19 20.77 11.70 -5.42
CA ALA A 19 19.91 12.40 -6.33
C ALA A 19 20.79 12.65 -7.55
N GLY A 20 20.53 11.92 -8.63
CA GLY A 20 21.09 12.26 -9.92
C GLY A 20 20.85 13.76 -10.06
N THR A 21 21.92 14.50 -10.30
CA THR A 21 21.94 15.95 -10.49
C THR A 21 20.66 16.40 -11.19
N PRO A 22 19.95 17.42 -10.70
CA PRO A 22 18.77 17.96 -11.38
C PRO A 22 19.25 18.77 -12.58
N SER A 23 19.63 18.09 -13.63
CA SER A 23 19.92 18.67 -14.93
C SER A 23 19.08 17.90 -15.93
N ALA A 24 18.09 18.60 -16.50
CA ALA A 24 17.25 18.26 -17.65
C ALA A 24 15.86 17.60 -17.43
N LEU A 25 15.27 17.53 -16.24
CA LEU A 25 13.87 17.12 -16.09
C LEU A 25 13.00 18.09 -15.24
N ALA A 26 13.44 19.33 -15.03
CA ALA A 26 12.75 20.32 -14.18
C ALA A 26 11.87 21.30 -14.96
N GLU A 27 11.52 21.02 -16.22
CA GLU A 27 10.55 21.82 -16.98
C GLU A 27 9.50 20.92 -17.62
N ALA A 28 8.68 20.30 -16.80
CA ALA A 28 7.39 19.78 -17.21
C ALA A 28 6.38 20.26 -16.17
N ASP A 29 5.48 21.12 -16.62
CA ASP A 29 4.46 21.84 -15.88
C ASP A 29 3.83 21.06 -14.71
N ALA A 30 3.90 21.65 -13.52
CA ALA A 30 3.20 21.20 -12.31
C ALA A 30 1.66 21.38 -12.39
N ALA A 31 1.11 21.71 -13.55
CA ALA A 31 -0.31 22.02 -13.74
C ALA A 31 -1.16 20.85 -14.27
N ASP A 32 -0.58 19.78 -14.82
CA ASP A 32 -1.30 18.70 -15.50
C ASP A 32 -1.13 17.30 -14.86
N PHE A 33 -1.06 17.21 -13.54
CA PHE A 33 -1.22 15.92 -12.85
C PHE A 33 -2.71 15.50 -12.74
N VAL A 34 -3.50 15.80 -13.74
CA VAL A 34 -4.81 15.19 -13.97
C VAL A 34 -4.60 13.99 -14.88
N THR A 35 -4.39 12.89 -14.25
CA THR A 35 -4.42 11.51 -14.69
C THR A 35 -5.40 11.22 -15.83
N THR A 36 -4.93 11.24 -17.05
CA THR A 36 -5.41 10.34 -18.07
C THR A 36 -4.39 9.22 -18.23
N SER A 37 -4.49 8.18 -17.41
CA SER A 37 -3.76 6.95 -17.67
C SER A 37 -4.44 6.20 -18.81
N THR A 38 -4.11 6.54 -20.02
CA THR A 38 -4.23 5.62 -21.15
C THR A 38 -3.07 4.66 -21.03
N SER A 39 -3.33 3.43 -20.57
CA SER A 39 -2.34 2.35 -20.60
C SER A 39 -1.80 2.19 -22.02
N PRO A 40 -0.47 2.16 -22.23
CA PRO A 40 0.12 1.88 -23.53
C PRO A 40 -0.19 0.46 -24.04
N SER A 41 -0.71 -0.41 -23.19
CA SER A 41 -1.01 -1.83 -23.49
C SER A 41 -2.49 -2.13 -23.55
N GLY A 42 -3.32 -1.42 -24.26
CA GLY A 42 -4.65 -1.83 -24.76
C GLY A 42 -5.60 -2.73 -23.92
N THR A 43 -5.23 -3.17 -22.74
CA THR A 43 -6.05 -4.01 -21.86
C THR A 43 -6.69 -3.15 -20.76
N SER A 44 -7.90 -2.68 -21.06
CA SER A 44 -8.76 -1.99 -20.09
C SER A 44 -9.20 -2.99 -19.02
N HIS A 45 -8.64 -2.92 -17.80
CA HIS A 45 -9.20 -3.60 -16.65
C HIS A 45 -10.26 -2.75 -15.96
N ILE A 46 -11.22 -3.40 -15.29
CA ILE A 46 -12.26 -2.71 -14.52
C ILE A 46 -11.62 -2.15 -13.27
N ARG A 47 -11.60 -0.81 -13.12
CA ARG A 47 -11.03 -0.16 -11.94
C ARG A 47 -11.79 -0.53 -10.67
N SER A 48 -11.05 -0.89 -9.65
CA SER A 48 -11.57 -1.24 -8.31
C SER A 48 -11.93 -0.01 -7.46
N PHE A 49 -11.59 1.18 -7.92
CA PHE A 49 -11.80 2.46 -7.21
C PHE A 49 -12.57 3.46 -8.07
N VAL A 50 -13.09 4.49 -7.41
CA VAL A 50 -13.72 5.66 -8.05
C VAL A 50 -12.94 6.89 -7.61
N HIS A 51 -12.55 7.75 -8.54
CA HIS A 51 -11.95 9.03 -8.19
C HIS A 51 -12.96 9.87 -7.40
N ARG A 52 -12.81 9.87 -6.07
CA ARG A 52 -13.59 10.77 -5.20
C ARG A 52 -12.85 12.09 -5.12
N ARG A 53 -13.56 13.20 -5.26
CA ARG A 53 -13.04 14.52 -4.87
C ARG A 53 -12.94 14.53 -3.33
N ALA A 54 -11.85 13.99 -2.79
CA ALA A 54 -11.59 14.08 -1.38
C ALA A 54 -11.08 15.50 -1.05
N HIS A 55 -11.59 16.09 0.02
CA HIS A 55 -11.04 17.33 0.54
C HIS A 55 -9.63 17.06 1.05
N ILE A 56 -8.66 17.80 0.55
CA ILE A 56 -7.26 17.75 0.99
C ILE A 56 -7.06 18.90 1.97
N THR A 57 -6.60 18.62 3.18
CA THR A 57 -6.31 19.64 4.17
C THR A 57 -5.05 20.44 3.81
N PRO A 58 -4.88 21.69 4.29
CA PRO A 58 -3.67 22.47 4.02
C PRO A 58 -2.38 21.73 4.38
N GLY A 59 -2.33 21.04 5.53
CA GLY A 59 -1.16 20.26 5.94
C GLY A 59 -0.89 19.04 5.06
N GLN A 60 -1.92 18.39 4.50
CA GLN A 60 -1.74 17.32 3.52
C GLN A 60 -1.21 17.87 2.20
N LYS A 61 -1.69 19.05 1.77
CA LYS A 61 -1.20 19.70 0.56
C LYS A 61 0.27 20.09 0.70
N GLU A 62 0.65 20.71 1.81
CA GLU A 62 2.04 21.03 2.13
C GLU A 62 2.93 19.77 2.13
N ALA A 63 2.46 18.68 2.77
CA ALA A 63 3.19 17.41 2.79
C ALA A 63 3.39 16.84 1.38
N LEU A 64 2.37 16.90 0.51
CA LEU A 64 2.50 16.50 -0.89
C LEU A 64 3.55 17.32 -1.62
N GLU A 65 3.52 18.63 -1.49
CA GLU A 65 4.47 19.53 -2.18
C GLU A 65 5.91 19.30 -1.71
N ARG A 66 6.14 19.14 -0.42
CA ARG A 66 7.46 19.04 0.18
C ARG A 66 8.05 17.63 0.21
N LEU A 67 7.23 16.62 0.48
CA LEU A 67 7.72 15.28 0.82
C LEU A 67 7.49 14.24 -0.28
N LEU A 68 6.54 14.47 -1.19
CA LEU A 68 6.29 13.50 -2.26
C LEU A 68 7.57 13.20 -3.08
N PRO A 69 8.38 14.19 -3.49
CA PRO A 69 9.61 13.92 -4.24
C PRO A 69 10.65 13.09 -3.48
N LEU A 70 10.59 13.08 -2.15
CA LEU A 70 11.56 12.38 -1.29
C LEU A 70 11.15 10.93 -1.01
N TRP A 71 9.84 10.64 -0.94
CA TRP A 71 9.30 9.38 -0.46
C TRP A 71 8.54 8.60 -1.52
N SER A 72 8.18 9.23 -2.64
CA SER A 72 7.45 8.54 -3.70
C SER A 72 8.33 8.15 -4.88
N LEU A 73 7.89 7.09 -5.53
CA LEU A 73 8.43 6.60 -6.79
C LEU A 73 7.39 6.87 -7.88
N PRO A 74 7.79 7.49 -9.00
CA PRO A 74 6.90 7.63 -10.13
C PRO A 74 6.59 6.26 -10.74
N TYR A 75 5.34 6.07 -11.17
CA TYR A 75 4.99 4.89 -11.95
C TYR A 75 5.84 4.82 -13.23
N ARG A 76 6.36 3.63 -13.51
CA ARG A 76 7.14 3.32 -14.72
C ARG A 76 6.84 1.90 -15.18
N ASN A 77 6.86 1.67 -16.47
CA ASN A 77 6.82 0.30 -17.01
C ASN A 77 8.24 -0.32 -16.94
N ALA A 78 8.74 -0.51 -15.71
CA ALA A 78 10.05 -1.08 -15.42
C ALA A 78 10.08 -1.62 -13.99
N GLN A 79 10.65 -2.80 -13.80
CA GLN A 79 10.75 -3.45 -12.49
C GLN A 79 11.63 -2.66 -11.52
N LEU A 80 11.21 -2.61 -10.26
CA LEU A 80 11.93 -1.97 -9.16
C LEU A 80 13.04 -2.88 -8.63
N ASP A 81 14.20 -2.28 -8.39
CA ASP A 81 15.24 -2.86 -7.54
C ASP A 81 15.02 -2.35 -6.10
N PHE A 82 14.45 -3.18 -5.24
CA PHE A 82 14.14 -2.79 -3.87
C PHE A 82 15.38 -2.40 -3.06
N GLY A 83 16.53 -3.02 -3.32
CA GLY A 83 17.79 -2.65 -2.69
C GLY A 83 18.16 -1.20 -2.97
N LYS A 84 18.00 -0.76 -4.23
CA LYS A 84 18.23 0.65 -4.62
C LYS A 84 17.15 1.58 -4.08
N VAL A 85 15.87 1.15 -4.14
CA VAL A 85 14.72 1.94 -3.70
C VAL A 85 14.81 2.28 -2.21
N PHE A 86 15.20 1.31 -1.38
CA PHE A 86 15.25 1.48 0.07
C PHE A 86 16.67 1.74 0.61
N GLY A 87 17.70 1.63 -0.22
CA GLY A 87 19.10 1.75 0.20
C GLY A 87 19.59 0.61 1.07
N ARG A 88 18.83 -0.50 1.14
CA ARG A 88 19.15 -1.70 1.93
C ARG A 88 18.51 -2.94 1.34
N GLN A 89 19.10 -4.11 1.63
CA GLN A 89 18.49 -5.41 1.35
C GLN A 89 17.65 -5.83 2.57
N ALA A 90 16.33 -5.89 2.39
CA ALA A 90 15.40 -6.31 3.43
C ALA A 90 14.14 -6.92 2.79
N PRO A 91 13.38 -7.76 3.53
CA PRO A 91 12.07 -8.23 3.07
C PRO A 91 11.18 -7.05 2.71
N THR A 92 10.54 -7.09 1.54
CA THR A 92 9.67 -6.00 1.10
C THR A 92 8.21 -6.45 1.08
N VAL A 93 7.36 -5.68 1.76
CA VAL A 93 5.91 -5.87 1.81
C VAL A 93 5.24 -4.79 0.97
N LEU A 94 4.33 -5.21 0.09
CA LEU A 94 3.47 -4.32 -0.69
C LEU A 94 2.16 -4.09 0.06
N GLU A 95 1.82 -2.85 0.39
CA GLU A 95 0.49 -2.50 0.91
C GLU A 95 -0.33 -1.79 -0.15
N ILE A 96 -1.51 -2.33 -0.45
CA ILE A 96 -2.41 -1.83 -1.49
C ILE A 96 -3.60 -1.11 -0.84
N GLY A 97 -3.77 0.18 -1.19
CA GLY A 97 -4.86 0.99 -0.67
C GLY A 97 -4.67 1.38 0.79
N PHE A 98 -3.51 1.94 1.13
CA PHE A 98 -3.18 2.28 2.53
C PHE A 98 -4.08 3.39 3.14
N GLY A 99 -4.97 4.00 2.36
CA GLY A 99 -5.89 5.03 2.82
C GLY A 99 -5.15 6.20 3.49
N MET A 100 -5.50 6.54 4.75
CA MET A 100 -4.84 7.64 5.50
C MET A 100 -3.49 7.22 6.12
N GLY A 101 -3.00 6.01 5.88
CA GLY A 101 -1.66 5.53 6.24
C GLY A 101 -1.39 5.30 7.72
N GLU A 102 -2.41 5.33 8.60
CA GLU A 102 -2.21 5.10 10.04
C GLU A 102 -1.75 3.67 10.32
N THR A 103 -2.35 2.70 9.65
CA THR A 103 -1.98 1.28 9.78
C THR A 103 -0.59 1.03 9.22
N THR A 104 -0.30 1.54 8.03
CA THR A 104 1.01 1.45 7.38
C THR A 104 2.13 1.96 8.27
N GLN A 105 1.96 3.17 8.83
CA GLN A 105 2.91 3.79 9.74
C GLN A 105 3.18 2.91 10.96
N LYS A 106 2.13 2.43 11.64
CA LYS A 106 2.26 1.61 12.85
C LYS A 106 2.93 0.27 12.56
N ILE A 107 2.58 -0.39 11.46
CA ILE A 107 3.22 -1.65 11.05
C ILE A 107 4.69 -1.41 10.70
N ALA A 108 5.01 -0.37 9.94
CA ALA A 108 6.38 -0.04 9.58
C ALA A 108 7.26 0.28 10.80
N GLN A 109 6.70 0.92 11.83
CA GLN A 109 7.38 1.17 13.11
C GLN A 109 7.58 -0.11 13.93
N ALA A 110 6.60 -1.02 13.91
CA ALA A 110 6.67 -2.29 14.63
C ALA A 110 7.59 -3.32 13.94
N ARG A 111 7.87 -3.14 12.64
CA ARG A 111 8.70 -4.03 11.82
C ARG A 111 9.78 -3.23 11.08
N PRO A 112 10.74 -2.63 11.81
CA PRO A 112 11.77 -1.77 11.22
C PRO A 112 12.75 -2.53 10.31
N GLU A 113 12.83 -3.85 10.44
CA GLU A 113 13.64 -4.76 9.61
C GLU A 113 13.08 -4.96 8.21
N ASP A 114 11.78 -4.71 7.99
CA ASP A 114 11.13 -4.85 6.70
C ASP A 114 11.04 -3.52 5.95
N ASN A 115 10.89 -3.60 4.64
CA ASN A 115 10.57 -2.48 3.77
C ASN A 115 9.07 -2.50 3.44
N PHE A 116 8.44 -1.34 3.37
CA PHE A 116 7.03 -1.18 3.03
C PHE A 116 6.86 -0.30 1.79
N LEU A 117 6.31 -0.88 0.73
CA LEU A 117 5.92 -0.18 -0.48
C LEU A 117 4.41 0.03 -0.46
N GLY A 118 3.97 1.25 -0.16
CA GLY A 118 2.55 1.60 -0.17
C GLY A 118 2.09 2.07 -1.55
N VAL A 119 0.95 1.55 -2.01
CA VAL A 119 0.30 1.99 -3.26
C VAL A 119 -1.07 2.57 -2.93
N GLU A 120 -1.32 3.80 -3.38
CA GLU A 120 -2.59 4.49 -3.15
C GLU A 120 -2.91 5.41 -4.34
N VAL A 121 -4.19 5.59 -4.65
CA VAL A 121 -4.65 6.45 -5.76
C VAL A 121 -5.11 7.83 -5.30
N PHE A 122 -5.43 8.00 -4.01
CA PHE A 122 -6.02 9.22 -3.47
C PHE A 122 -4.98 10.16 -2.87
N ASN A 123 -4.89 11.38 -3.41
CA ASN A 123 -3.97 12.43 -2.92
C ASN A 123 -4.10 12.68 -1.42
N ALA A 124 -5.31 12.70 -0.87
CA ALA A 124 -5.52 12.92 0.56
C ALA A 124 -4.88 11.83 1.42
N GLY A 125 -4.94 10.56 0.97
CA GLY A 125 -4.29 9.44 1.64
C GLY A 125 -2.77 9.56 1.57
N VAL A 126 -2.24 9.81 0.38
CA VAL A 126 -0.79 10.01 0.17
C VAL A 126 -0.27 11.15 1.03
N GLY A 127 -0.93 12.32 1.00
CA GLY A 127 -0.55 13.47 1.84
C GLY A 127 -0.63 13.19 3.34
N ALA A 128 -1.60 12.38 3.79
CA ALA A 128 -1.71 11.97 5.19
C ALA A 128 -0.57 11.03 5.61
N LEU A 129 -0.20 10.04 4.78
CA LEU A 129 0.92 9.16 5.09
C LEU A 129 2.24 9.92 5.08
N LEU A 130 2.48 10.81 4.11
CA LEU A 130 3.67 11.66 4.06
C LEU A 130 3.81 12.51 5.33
N LYS A 131 2.72 13.14 5.79
CA LYS A 131 2.72 13.88 7.05
C LYS A 131 3.09 12.99 8.24
N ARG A 132 2.57 11.77 8.31
CA ARG A 132 2.90 10.79 9.36
C ARG A 132 4.38 10.38 9.33
N ILE A 133 4.94 10.17 8.14
CA ILE A 133 6.36 9.87 7.96
C ILE A 133 7.23 11.02 8.50
N ASP A 134 6.87 12.25 8.20
CA ASP A 134 7.56 13.45 8.67
C ASP A 134 7.50 13.60 10.21
N GLU A 135 6.34 13.33 10.81
CA GLU A 135 6.11 13.47 12.25
C GLU A 135 6.73 12.36 13.09
N SER A 136 6.81 11.13 12.58
CA SER A 136 7.14 9.94 13.37
C SER A 136 8.31 9.10 12.83
N GLY A 137 8.84 9.47 11.68
CA GLY A 137 10.12 9.05 11.15
C GLY A 137 10.36 7.59 10.72
N PRO A 138 9.38 6.75 10.33
CA PRO A 138 9.74 5.46 9.76
C PRO A 138 10.43 5.68 8.40
N SER A 139 11.70 5.29 8.31
CA SER A 139 12.51 5.44 7.09
C SER A 139 12.30 4.30 6.08
N ASN A 140 11.58 3.26 6.47
CA ASN A 140 11.38 2.02 5.72
C ASN A 140 10.10 2.01 4.87
N ILE A 141 9.50 3.18 4.58
CA ILE A 141 8.32 3.32 3.71
C ILE A 141 8.72 4.01 2.40
N ARG A 142 8.15 3.53 1.28
CA ARG A 142 8.11 4.24 -0.01
C ARG A 142 6.70 4.19 -0.54
N ILE A 143 6.34 5.17 -1.39
CA ILE A 143 4.97 5.35 -1.88
C ILE A 143 4.98 5.34 -3.41
N ILE A 144 3.97 4.70 -4.00
CA ILE A 144 3.61 4.87 -5.41
C ILE A 144 2.18 5.35 -5.48
N GLN A 145 1.95 6.51 -6.06
CA GLN A 145 0.61 7.02 -6.28
C GLN A 145 0.12 6.59 -7.66
N HIS A 146 -0.48 5.39 -7.73
CA HIS A 146 -0.95 4.82 -8.99
C HIS A 146 -1.93 3.66 -8.76
N ASP A 147 -2.53 3.12 -9.84
CA ASP A 147 -3.35 1.90 -9.79
C ASP A 147 -2.49 0.70 -9.39
N ALA A 148 -2.91 -0.01 -8.35
CA ALA A 148 -2.16 -1.13 -7.79
C ALA A 148 -2.04 -2.33 -8.75
N VAL A 149 -3.02 -2.53 -9.65
CA VAL A 149 -2.97 -3.60 -10.66
C VAL A 149 -1.84 -3.32 -11.65
N GLU A 150 -1.71 -2.08 -12.09
CA GLU A 150 -0.64 -1.66 -13.00
C GLU A 150 0.72 -1.70 -12.31
N VAL A 151 0.81 -1.23 -11.07
CA VAL A 151 2.06 -1.32 -10.27
C VAL A 151 2.50 -2.77 -10.09
N ALA A 152 1.59 -3.66 -9.67
CA ALA A 152 1.91 -5.08 -9.47
C ALA A 152 2.35 -5.77 -10.78
N ARG A 153 1.75 -5.39 -11.91
CA ARG A 153 2.06 -5.97 -13.22
C ARG A 153 3.43 -5.49 -13.74
N ASP A 154 3.67 -4.18 -13.67
CA ASP A 154 4.74 -3.54 -14.44
C ASP A 154 5.98 -3.23 -13.60
N MET A 155 5.82 -2.97 -12.29
CA MET A 155 6.90 -2.51 -11.43
C MET A 155 7.41 -3.56 -10.44
N ILE A 156 6.65 -4.62 -10.17
CA ILE A 156 7.05 -5.66 -9.22
C ILE A 156 7.57 -6.88 -9.95
N ALA A 157 8.81 -7.26 -9.67
CA ALA A 157 9.41 -8.46 -10.26
C ALA A 157 8.74 -9.73 -9.70
N PRO A 158 8.68 -10.85 -10.46
CA PRO A 158 8.30 -12.14 -9.92
C PRO A 158 9.15 -12.50 -8.69
N ASP A 159 8.56 -13.21 -7.73
CA ASP A 159 9.23 -13.77 -6.54
C ASP A 159 10.02 -12.73 -5.70
N SER A 160 9.62 -11.46 -5.73
CA SER A 160 10.37 -10.38 -5.07
C SER A 160 9.77 -9.87 -3.75
N LEU A 161 8.47 -10.08 -3.53
CA LEU A 161 7.78 -9.62 -2.34
C LEU A 161 7.84 -10.65 -1.20
N ALA A 162 8.08 -10.20 0.02
CA ALA A 162 7.92 -11.01 1.22
C ALA A 162 6.47 -11.13 1.66
N GLY A 163 5.63 -10.15 1.33
CA GLY A 163 4.22 -10.17 1.63
C GLY A 163 3.42 -9.09 0.90
N VAL A 164 2.11 -9.24 0.94
CA VAL A 164 1.15 -8.27 0.42
C VAL A 164 0.08 -8.02 1.48
N HIS A 165 -0.21 -6.76 1.74
CA HIS A 165 -1.29 -6.31 2.63
C HIS A 165 -2.40 -5.63 1.83
N ILE A 166 -3.66 -6.05 2.06
CA ILE A 166 -4.85 -5.44 1.46
C ILE A 166 -5.92 -5.32 2.55
N TYR A 167 -6.00 -4.15 3.19
CA TYR A 167 -6.86 -3.94 4.33
C TYR A 167 -8.06 -3.07 4.00
N PHE A 168 -9.26 -3.56 4.28
CA PHE A 168 -10.53 -2.87 4.11
C PHE A 168 -10.73 -2.25 2.70
N PRO A 169 -10.50 -3.03 1.63
CA PRO A 169 -10.76 -2.55 0.28
C PRO A 169 -12.25 -2.28 0.10
N ASP A 170 -12.62 -1.39 -0.84
CA ASP A 170 -14.01 -1.03 -1.13
C ASP A 170 -14.87 -2.28 -1.35
N PRO A 171 -15.93 -2.54 -0.53
CA PRO A 171 -16.70 -3.78 -0.57
C PRO A 171 -17.69 -3.84 -1.73
N TRP A 172 -18.00 -2.72 -2.38
CA TRP A 172 -18.97 -2.63 -3.48
C TRP A 172 -20.27 -3.39 -3.18
N PRO A 173 -21.14 -2.92 -2.25
CA PRO A 173 -22.24 -3.70 -1.68
C PRO A 173 -23.26 -4.22 -2.70
N LYS A 174 -23.47 -3.50 -3.80
CA LYS A 174 -24.45 -3.88 -4.82
C LYS A 174 -23.89 -5.00 -5.71
N LYS A 175 -24.59 -6.14 -5.84
CA LYS A 175 -24.20 -7.31 -6.61
C LYS A 175 -23.68 -6.97 -8.03
N ARG A 176 -24.32 -6.03 -8.75
CA ARG A 176 -23.87 -5.56 -10.06
C ARG A 176 -22.48 -4.90 -10.06
N HIS A 177 -21.96 -4.51 -8.87
CA HIS A 177 -20.68 -3.86 -8.70
C HIS A 177 -19.58 -4.82 -8.17
N HIS A 178 -19.89 -6.08 -7.82
CA HIS A 178 -18.90 -7.04 -7.31
C HIS A 178 -17.73 -7.24 -8.27
N LYS A 179 -17.95 -7.09 -9.59
CA LYS A 179 -16.88 -7.07 -10.60
C LYS A 179 -15.84 -5.95 -10.42
N ARG A 180 -16.11 -4.95 -9.57
CA ARG A 180 -15.19 -3.86 -9.22
C ARG A 180 -14.38 -4.16 -7.96
N ARG A 181 -14.74 -5.22 -7.21
CA ARG A 181 -13.95 -5.64 -6.02
C ARG A 181 -12.52 -5.90 -6.45
N LEU A 182 -11.57 -5.47 -5.64
CA LEU A 182 -10.15 -5.61 -5.93
C LEU A 182 -9.72 -7.08 -5.95
N ILE A 183 -10.22 -7.85 -4.99
CA ILE A 183 -9.90 -9.28 -4.88
C ILE A 183 -10.70 -10.06 -5.93
N GLN A 184 -10.01 -10.33 -7.04
CA GLN A 184 -10.50 -11.10 -8.17
C GLN A 184 -9.44 -12.16 -8.56
N PRO A 185 -9.83 -13.31 -9.14
CA PRO A 185 -8.90 -14.39 -9.45
C PRO A 185 -7.66 -13.94 -10.25
N ALA A 186 -7.85 -13.17 -11.31
CA ALA A 186 -6.74 -12.70 -12.15
C ALA A 186 -5.76 -11.81 -11.37
N PHE A 187 -6.25 -10.96 -10.46
CA PHE A 187 -5.38 -10.10 -9.67
C PHE A 187 -4.65 -10.87 -8.56
N ILE A 188 -5.32 -11.85 -7.93
CA ILE A 188 -4.67 -12.71 -6.93
C ILE A 188 -3.61 -13.60 -7.57
N ALA A 189 -3.85 -14.19 -8.75
CA ALA A 189 -2.83 -14.91 -9.50
C ALA A 189 -1.61 -14.03 -9.84
N LEU A 190 -1.86 -12.78 -10.26
CA LEU A 190 -0.79 -11.80 -10.47
C LEU A 190 0.01 -11.55 -9.18
N LEU A 191 -0.65 -11.23 -8.07
CA LEU A 191 0.02 -10.97 -6.79
C LEU A 191 0.79 -12.21 -6.29
N ALA A 192 0.19 -13.39 -6.38
CA ALA A 192 0.85 -14.65 -6.00
C ALA A 192 2.15 -14.85 -6.80
N SER A 193 2.18 -14.52 -8.09
CA SER A 193 3.40 -14.59 -8.90
C SER A 193 4.48 -13.58 -8.49
N ARG A 194 4.15 -12.53 -7.75
CA ARG A 194 5.08 -11.49 -7.28
C ARG A 194 5.66 -11.81 -5.90
N ILE A 195 4.96 -12.61 -5.12
CA ILE A 195 5.37 -13.02 -3.79
C ILE A 195 6.38 -14.17 -3.92
N LYS A 196 7.48 -14.12 -3.18
CA LYS A 196 8.45 -15.22 -3.11
C LYS A 196 7.86 -16.46 -2.41
N PRO A 197 8.34 -17.68 -2.69
CA PRO A 197 7.96 -18.87 -1.91
C PRO A 197 8.14 -18.63 -0.41
N GLY A 198 7.15 -19.04 0.40
CA GLY A 198 7.09 -18.76 1.84
C GLY A 198 6.63 -17.35 2.22
N GLY A 199 6.47 -16.44 1.27
CA GLY A 199 5.85 -15.15 1.50
C GLY A 199 4.32 -15.26 1.63
N TYR A 200 3.62 -14.16 1.90
CA TYR A 200 2.20 -14.20 2.26
C TYR A 200 1.34 -13.10 1.62
N ILE A 201 0.03 -13.37 1.54
CA ILE A 201 -1.01 -12.35 1.33
C ILE A 201 -1.83 -12.26 2.61
N HIS A 202 -2.03 -11.04 3.12
CA HIS A 202 -2.91 -10.75 4.22
C HIS A 202 -3.99 -9.77 3.80
N CYS A 203 -5.24 -10.24 3.79
CA CYS A 203 -6.43 -9.43 3.54
C CYS A 203 -7.23 -9.25 4.82
N ALA A 204 -7.88 -8.09 5.01
CA ALA A 204 -8.84 -7.88 6.07
C ALA A 204 -10.05 -7.10 5.54
N THR A 205 -11.24 -7.42 6.03
CA THR A 205 -12.49 -6.72 5.70
C THR A 205 -13.48 -6.80 6.86
N ASP A 206 -14.36 -5.80 6.97
CA ASP A 206 -15.51 -5.76 7.88
C ASP A 206 -16.85 -6.04 7.14
N TRP A 207 -16.78 -6.51 5.89
CA TRP A 207 -17.93 -6.83 5.05
C TRP A 207 -18.01 -8.33 4.79
N GLU A 208 -18.94 -9.04 5.48
CA GLU A 208 -19.05 -10.49 5.47
C GLU A 208 -19.10 -11.11 4.09
N ASN A 209 -20.00 -10.65 3.22
CA ASN A 209 -20.10 -11.16 1.86
C ASN A 209 -18.83 -10.90 1.00
N TYR A 210 -18.00 -9.93 1.38
CA TYR A 210 -16.71 -9.74 0.74
C TYR A 210 -15.65 -10.65 1.34
N ALA A 211 -15.70 -10.94 2.64
CA ALA A 211 -14.86 -11.93 3.29
C ALA A 211 -15.05 -13.33 2.68
N GLU A 212 -16.30 -13.74 2.44
CA GLU A 212 -16.64 -14.99 1.76
C GLU A 212 -16.01 -15.05 0.35
N GLN A 213 -16.18 -13.99 -0.45
CA GLN A 213 -15.57 -13.91 -1.79
C GLN A 213 -14.03 -13.91 -1.72
N MET A 214 -13.43 -13.20 -0.76
CA MET A 214 -11.97 -13.22 -0.56
C MET A 214 -11.48 -14.63 -0.26
N LEU A 215 -12.16 -15.34 0.64
CA LEU A 215 -11.83 -16.71 1.00
C LEU A 215 -11.93 -17.65 -0.21
N GLU A 216 -12.99 -17.55 -1.00
CA GLU A 216 -13.18 -18.32 -2.23
C GLU A 216 -12.06 -18.05 -3.24
N VAL A 217 -11.78 -16.78 -3.52
CA VAL A 217 -10.78 -16.38 -4.53
C VAL A 217 -9.36 -16.76 -4.13
N LEU A 218 -8.99 -16.52 -2.85
CA LEU A 218 -7.66 -16.87 -2.35
C LEU A 218 -7.46 -18.38 -2.28
N SER A 219 -8.48 -19.15 -1.87
CA SER A 219 -8.43 -20.62 -1.85
C SER A 219 -8.42 -21.24 -3.25
N GLY A 220 -8.97 -20.54 -4.23
CA GLY A 220 -8.96 -20.95 -5.64
C GLY A 220 -7.62 -20.74 -6.34
N GLU A 221 -6.66 -20.00 -5.74
CA GLU A 221 -5.33 -19.80 -6.32
C GLU A 221 -4.41 -20.98 -5.97
N PRO A 222 -3.98 -21.82 -6.96
CA PRO A 222 -3.26 -23.07 -6.67
C PRO A 222 -1.92 -22.89 -5.95
N SER A 223 -1.28 -21.72 -6.11
CA SER A 223 0.01 -21.41 -5.51
C SER A 223 -0.08 -20.91 -4.05
N LEU A 224 -1.30 -20.70 -3.54
CA LEU A 224 -1.55 -20.23 -2.19
C LEU A 224 -2.08 -21.35 -1.27
N VAL A 225 -1.79 -21.24 0.01
CA VAL A 225 -2.32 -22.12 1.08
C VAL A 225 -2.85 -21.25 2.20
N ASN A 226 -4.09 -21.50 2.61
CA ASN A 226 -4.66 -20.85 3.78
C ASN A 226 -3.89 -21.26 5.05
N THR A 227 -3.57 -20.31 5.91
CA THR A 227 -2.87 -20.56 7.17
C THR A 227 -3.81 -20.95 8.32
N ALA A 228 -5.12 -20.90 8.10
CA ALA A 228 -6.16 -21.22 9.06
C ALA A 228 -7.30 -22.04 8.42
N ASP A 229 -8.15 -22.65 9.22
CA ASP A 229 -9.41 -23.21 8.76
C ASP A 229 -10.45 -22.09 8.57
N GLY A 230 -10.46 -21.50 7.37
CA GLY A 230 -11.27 -20.33 7.04
C GLY A 230 -10.56 -19.00 7.33
N TYR A 231 -11.00 -18.30 8.37
CA TYR A 231 -10.47 -16.98 8.72
C TYR A 231 -9.38 -17.09 9.79
N ALA A 232 -8.33 -16.30 9.63
CA ALA A 232 -7.22 -16.24 10.59
C ALA A 232 -7.56 -15.31 11.77
N PRO A 233 -6.98 -15.53 12.96
CA PRO A 233 -6.99 -14.52 14.01
C PRO A 233 -6.24 -13.28 13.54
N ARG A 234 -6.65 -12.10 14.00
CA ARG A 234 -5.92 -10.85 13.71
C ARG A 234 -4.50 -10.92 14.26
N PRO A 235 -3.45 -10.78 13.42
CA PRO A 235 -2.07 -10.77 13.89
C PRO A 235 -1.77 -9.55 14.77
N ASP A 236 -0.89 -9.72 15.75
CA ASP A 236 -0.53 -8.66 16.70
C ASP A 236 0.08 -7.42 16.03
N PHE A 237 0.83 -7.62 14.92
CA PHE A 237 1.41 -6.51 14.17
C PHE A 237 0.39 -5.66 13.40
N ARG A 238 -0.84 -6.18 13.14
CA ARG A 238 -1.91 -5.41 12.51
C ARG A 238 -2.69 -4.65 13.58
N PRO A 239 -2.50 -3.33 13.71
CA PRO A 239 -3.22 -2.55 14.70
C PRO A 239 -4.72 -2.54 14.39
N GLN A 240 -5.52 -2.49 15.45
CA GLN A 240 -6.95 -2.30 15.30
C GLN A 240 -7.22 -0.91 14.70
N THR A 241 -7.97 -0.86 13.60
CA THR A 241 -8.33 0.39 12.94
C THR A 241 -9.52 1.07 13.65
N LYS A 242 -9.69 2.38 13.41
CA LYS A 242 -10.88 3.11 13.90
C LYS A 242 -12.18 2.53 13.33
N PHE A 243 -12.13 2.02 12.10
CA PHE A 243 -13.27 1.37 11.45
C PHE A 243 -13.63 0.07 12.17
N GLU A 244 -12.64 -0.78 12.48
CA GLU A 244 -12.86 -2.00 13.28
C GLU A 244 -13.45 -1.67 14.65
N THR A 245 -12.88 -0.71 15.37
CA THR A 245 -13.39 -0.30 16.70
C THR A 245 -14.86 0.12 16.61
N ARG A 246 -15.23 0.86 15.58
CA ARG A 246 -16.62 1.26 15.35
C ARG A 246 -17.49 0.07 14.93
N GLY A 247 -17.01 -0.77 14.02
CA GLY A 247 -17.72 -1.95 13.55
C GLY A 247 -18.03 -2.92 14.69
N LEU A 248 -17.03 -3.25 15.51
CA LEU A 248 -17.20 -4.13 16.69
C LEU A 248 -18.21 -3.59 17.69
N ARG A 249 -18.26 -2.26 17.92
CA ARG A 249 -19.30 -1.64 18.78
C ARG A 249 -20.70 -1.77 18.21
N LEU A 250 -20.84 -1.95 16.90
CA LEU A 250 -22.11 -2.14 16.19
C LEU A 250 -22.44 -3.63 15.98
N GLY A 251 -21.62 -4.56 16.53
CA GLY A 251 -21.79 -6.00 16.36
C GLY A 251 -21.33 -6.54 15.01
N HIS A 252 -20.57 -5.75 14.23
CA HIS A 252 -20.00 -6.22 12.97
C HIS A 252 -18.76 -7.06 13.23
N GLY A 253 -18.57 -8.14 12.45
CA GLY A 253 -17.35 -8.94 12.44
C GLY A 253 -16.23 -8.23 11.66
N VAL A 254 -15.01 -8.68 11.91
CA VAL A 254 -13.85 -8.38 11.05
C VAL A 254 -13.20 -9.71 10.73
N TRP A 255 -12.93 -9.93 9.48
CA TRP A 255 -12.35 -11.17 8.95
C TRP A 255 -10.94 -10.90 8.41
N ASP A 256 -9.98 -11.57 9.00
CA ASP A 256 -8.60 -11.63 8.50
C ASP A 256 -8.39 -12.92 7.71
N LEU A 257 -7.73 -12.81 6.56
CA LEU A 257 -7.41 -13.93 5.69
C LEU A 257 -5.91 -13.89 5.40
N ILE A 258 -5.19 -14.93 5.80
CA ILE A 258 -3.74 -15.00 5.60
C ILE A 258 -3.43 -16.27 4.81
N PHE A 259 -2.82 -16.10 3.66
CA PHE A 259 -2.41 -17.18 2.77
C PHE A 259 -0.92 -17.10 2.52
N THR A 260 -0.25 -18.24 2.57
CA THR A 260 1.19 -18.37 2.29
C THR A 260 1.40 -18.91 0.89
N ARG A 261 2.37 -18.39 0.17
CA ARG A 261 2.78 -18.95 -1.12
C ARG A 261 3.61 -20.24 -0.92
N LYS A 262 3.25 -21.29 -1.67
CA LYS A 262 3.98 -22.57 -1.74
C LYS A 262 5.39 -22.39 -2.25
#